data_03256b96543c24c836e8c58d51139246
#
_entry.id   03256b96543c24c836e8c58d51139246
#
_cell.length_a   1.000
_cell.length_b   1.000
_cell.length_c   1.000
_cell.angle_alpha   90.00
_cell.angle_beta   90.00
_cell.angle_gamma   90.00
#
_symmetry.space_group_name_H-M   'P 1'
#
loop_
_entity.id
_entity.type
_entity.pdbx_description
1 polymer ?
#
loop_
_entity_poly.entity_id
_entity_poly.type
_entity_poly.pdbx_seq_one_letter_code
_entity_poly.pdbx_strand_id
1 'polypeptide(L)'
;MMAGCVKFHVTLHAAGSHAGYPHKGTGPIEALATMILALQTIVSRNVSPFHPLVLSITELHGGHVWNVVPDKASFQGTVRYFHKSDGELVEKRFKQQVQSIAAGYGITTDIDWDDFQNPLVSDMELSKIVADNVRDYAQLEPIHPSMAGEDFCDFMPVTMPVFAFIGSNGEKGCPDWHSPHFVGLDESLQAGVEFYANAALTVLNELS
;
A
#
# COMPACT_ATOMS: atom_id res chain seq x y z
N MET A 1 4.71 -11.05 7.54
CA MET A 1 5.04 -10.14 6.44
C MET A 1 3.94 -9.11 6.29
N MET A 2 4.31 -7.81 6.27
CA MET A 2 3.41 -6.68 5.98
C MET A 2 3.82 -6.05 4.66
N ALA A 3 2.87 -5.42 3.96
CA ALA A 3 3.16 -4.86 2.64
C ALA A 3 3.97 -3.57 2.71
N GLY A 4 4.80 -3.33 1.71
CA GLY A 4 5.31 -2.00 1.38
C GLY A 4 4.20 -1.11 0.86
N CYS A 5 4.32 0.19 1.09
CA CYS A 5 3.29 1.18 0.84
C CYS A 5 3.80 2.34 0.01
N VAL A 6 3.14 2.57 -1.11
CA VAL A 6 3.30 3.77 -1.93
C VAL A 6 2.04 4.59 -1.89
N LYS A 7 2.17 5.90 -1.77
CA LYS A 7 1.16 6.89 -2.11
C LYS A 7 1.56 7.55 -3.43
N PHE A 8 0.63 7.72 -4.34
CA PHE A 8 0.88 8.49 -5.56
C PHE A 8 -0.20 9.54 -5.78
N HIS A 9 0.21 10.65 -6.38
CA HIS A 9 -0.68 11.70 -6.86
C HIS A 9 -0.22 12.13 -8.26
N VAL A 10 -1.16 12.21 -9.20
CA VAL A 10 -0.90 12.62 -10.58
C VAL A 10 -1.77 13.83 -10.90
N THR A 11 -1.12 14.90 -11.38
CA THR A 11 -1.78 16.07 -11.89
C THR A 11 -1.61 16.13 -13.41
N LEU A 12 -2.70 16.30 -14.13
CA LEU A 12 -2.74 16.49 -15.58
C LEU A 12 -2.92 17.98 -15.88
N HIS A 13 -2.09 18.52 -16.75
CA HIS A 13 -2.15 19.91 -17.21
C HIS A 13 -2.51 19.94 -18.69
N ALA A 14 -3.54 20.69 -19.01
CA ALA A 14 -4.17 20.73 -20.32
C ALA A 14 -4.49 22.17 -20.74
N ALA A 15 -4.96 22.37 -21.97
CA ALA A 15 -5.53 23.63 -22.41
C ALA A 15 -7.06 23.54 -22.32
N GLY A 16 -7.66 24.32 -21.42
CA GLY A 16 -9.11 24.43 -21.29
C GLY A 16 -9.77 25.05 -22.52
N SER A 17 -11.05 24.74 -22.74
CA SER A 17 -11.81 25.31 -23.85
C SER A 17 -13.32 25.33 -23.57
N HIS A 18 -14.08 26.05 -24.41
CA HIS A 18 -15.53 25.91 -24.41
C HIS A 18 -15.93 24.52 -24.93
N ALA A 19 -16.80 23.81 -24.22
CA ALA A 19 -17.17 22.43 -24.55
C ALA A 19 -17.75 22.25 -25.97
N GLY A 20 -18.37 23.28 -26.54
CA GLY A 20 -18.83 23.30 -27.94
C GLY A 20 -17.71 23.49 -28.98
N TYR A 21 -16.48 23.83 -28.53
CA TYR A 21 -15.31 24.00 -29.39
C TYR A 21 -14.11 23.20 -28.86
N PRO A 22 -14.23 21.88 -28.67
CA PRO A 22 -13.22 21.05 -28.02
C PRO A 22 -11.89 21.01 -28.76
N HIS A 23 -11.89 21.26 -30.09
CA HIS A 23 -10.70 21.34 -30.94
C HIS A 23 -9.77 22.52 -30.61
N LYS A 24 -10.20 23.46 -29.74
CA LYS A 24 -9.39 24.61 -29.28
C LYS A 24 -8.66 24.35 -27.98
N GLY A 25 -8.83 23.17 -27.40
CA GLY A 25 -8.17 22.75 -26.18
C GLY A 25 -7.71 21.31 -26.25
N THR A 26 -7.27 20.78 -25.08
CA THR A 26 -6.88 19.38 -24.90
C THR A 26 -7.71 18.79 -23.75
N GLY A 27 -8.21 17.57 -23.90
CA GLY A 27 -9.13 16.95 -22.94
C GLY A 27 -8.41 16.18 -21.82
N PRO A 28 -8.24 16.73 -20.62
CA PRO A 28 -7.61 16.00 -19.53
C PRO A 28 -8.53 14.91 -18.94
N ILE A 29 -9.85 15.01 -19.12
CA ILE A 29 -10.80 14.02 -18.60
C ILE A 29 -10.69 12.69 -19.36
N GLU A 30 -10.60 12.73 -20.69
CA GLU A 30 -10.45 11.56 -21.56
C GLU A 30 -9.08 10.89 -21.31
N ALA A 31 -8.02 11.69 -21.14
CA ALA A 31 -6.69 11.21 -20.79
C ALA A 31 -6.69 10.51 -19.42
N LEU A 32 -7.33 11.12 -18.41
CA LEU A 32 -7.47 10.56 -17.06
C LEU A 32 -8.22 9.22 -17.10
N ALA A 33 -9.35 9.15 -17.79
CA ALA A 33 -10.11 7.92 -17.94
C ALA A 33 -9.27 6.80 -18.59
N THR A 34 -8.51 7.13 -19.63
CA THR A 34 -7.60 6.20 -20.31
C THR A 34 -6.49 5.74 -19.37
N MET A 35 -5.88 6.65 -18.58
CA MET A 35 -4.86 6.31 -17.59
C MET A 35 -5.39 5.34 -16.53
N ILE A 36 -6.58 5.59 -15.98
CA ILE A 36 -7.20 4.73 -14.96
C ILE A 36 -7.30 3.29 -15.46
N LEU A 37 -7.83 3.10 -16.68
CA LEU A 37 -8.00 1.76 -17.26
C LEU A 37 -6.64 1.10 -17.58
N ALA A 38 -5.71 1.85 -18.14
CA ALA A 38 -4.39 1.35 -18.51
C ALA A 38 -3.58 0.92 -17.28
N LEU A 39 -3.58 1.72 -16.22
CA LEU A 39 -2.83 1.45 -14.99
C LEU A 39 -3.23 0.13 -14.32
N GLN A 40 -4.52 -0.28 -14.41
CA GLN A 40 -4.96 -1.58 -13.89
C GLN A 40 -4.27 -2.76 -14.61
N THR A 41 -3.81 -2.56 -15.84
CA THR A 41 -3.10 -3.61 -16.58
C THR A 41 -1.69 -3.88 -16.06
N ILE A 42 -1.12 -2.97 -15.29
CA ILE A 42 0.22 -3.17 -14.68
C ILE A 42 0.20 -4.42 -13.82
N VAL A 43 -0.76 -4.54 -12.92
CA VAL A 43 -0.90 -5.71 -12.04
C VAL A 43 -1.12 -6.98 -12.86
N SER A 44 -2.08 -6.97 -13.78
CA SER A 44 -2.49 -8.18 -14.50
C SER A 44 -1.53 -8.61 -15.62
N ARG A 45 -0.60 -7.75 -16.09
CA ARG A 45 0.25 -8.01 -17.26
C ARG A 45 1.75 -7.85 -17.02
N ASN A 46 2.16 -7.22 -15.92
CA ASN A 46 3.58 -7.00 -15.65
C ASN A 46 4.07 -7.69 -14.36
N VAL A 47 3.19 -7.85 -13.36
CA VAL A 47 3.54 -8.52 -12.10
C VAL A 47 3.31 -10.02 -12.21
N SER A 48 4.14 -10.81 -11.55
CA SER A 48 3.97 -12.25 -11.46
C SER A 48 2.60 -12.61 -10.84
N PRO A 49 1.83 -13.53 -11.41
CA PRO A 49 0.55 -13.95 -10.83
C PRO A 49 0.68 -14.63 -9.46
N PHE A 50 1.90 -15.01 -9.06
CA PHE A 50 2.20 -15.57 -7.74
C PHE A 50 2.63 -14.51 -6.71
N HIS A 51 2.75 -13.25 -7.12
CA HIS A 51 3.11 -12.13 -6.26
C HIS A 51 1.88 -11.26 -6.00
N PRO A 52 1.32 -11.28 -4.78
CA PRO A 52 0.23 -10.39 -4.44
C PRO A 52 0.66 -8.93 -4.51
N LEU A 53 -0.09 -8.13 -5.26
CA LEU A 53 0.12 -6.71 -5.42
C LEU A 53 -1.22 -5.99 -5.61
N VAL A 54 -1.36 -4.83 -4.98
CA VAL A 54 -2.53 -3.95 -5.12
C VAL A 54 -2.08 -2.63 -5.73
N LEU A 55 -2.81 -2.17 -6.76
CA LEU A 55 -2.77 -0.81 -7.29
C LEU A 55 -4.21 -0.29 -7.28
N SER A 56 -4.49 0.68 -6.42
CA SER A 56 -5.81 1.27 -6.26
C SER A 56 -5.76 2.77 -6.52
N ILE A 57 -6.64 3.24 -7.41
CA ILE A 57 -6.94 4.66 -7.58
C ILE A 57 -8.17 4.93 -6.72
N THR A 58 -8.03 5.83 -5.74
CA THR A 58 -9.03 6.04 -4.69
C THR A 58 -9.70 7.39 -4.75
N GLU A 59 -9.15 8.31 -5.52
CA GLU A 59 -9.67 9.66 -5.65
C GLU A 59 -9.37 10.22 -7.04
N LEU A 60 -10.30 10.98 -7.61
CA LEU A 60 -10.13 11.70 -8.87
C LEU A 60 -10.89 13.03 -8.86
N HIS A 61 -10.33 14.03 -9.52
CA HIS A 61 -10.92 15.34 -9.69
C HIS A 61 -10.73 15.83 -11.13
N GLY A 62 -11.76 16.48 -11.70
CA GLY A 62 -11.69 17.07 -13.02
C GLY A 62 -12.99 17.77 -13.41
N GLY A 63 -12.85 19.04 -13.83
CA GLY A 63 -13.99 19.87 -14.25
C GLY A 63 -14.80 20.46 -13.09
N HIS A 64 -15.46 21.58 -13.37
CA HIS A 64 -16.32 22.29 -12.41
C HIS A 64 -17.67 22.70 -13.02
N VAL A 65 -17.69 22.84 -14.34
CA VAL A 65 -18.86 23.38 -15.07
C VAL A 65 -19.14 22.53 -16.29
N TRP A 66 -20.41 22.27 -16.57
CA TRP A 66 -20.87 21.34 -17.61
C TRP A 66 -20.50 21.75 -19.06
N ASN A 67 -20.23 23.03 -19.31
CA ASN A 67 -19.95 23.57 -20.65
C ASN A 67 -18.50 24.05 -20.85
N VAL A 68 -17.57 23.67 -19.96
CA VAL A 68 -16.14 24.02 -20.02
C VAL A 68 -15.29 22.76 -19.95
N VAL A 69 -14.41 22.55 -20.93
CA VAL A 69 -13.33 21.58 -20.87
C VAL A 69 -12.30 22.12 -19.87
N PRO A 70 -11.97 21.40 -18.78
CA PRO A 70 -11.06 21.89 -17.77
C PRO A 70 -9.61 21.97 -18.32
N ASP A 71 -8.81 22.79 -17.68
CA ASP A 71 -7.36 22.90 -17.93
C ASP A 71 -6.53 22.00 -16.99
N LYS A 72 -7.19 21.38 -16.00
CA LYS A 72 -6.54 20.53 -15.01
C LYS A 72 -7.45 19.37 -14.59
N ALA A 73 -6.84 18.22 -14.38
CA ALA A 73 -7.45 17.07 -13.72
C ALA A 73 -6.42 16.38 -12.82
N SER A 74 -6.85 15.56 -11.87
CA SER A 74 -5.91 14.82 -11.03
C SER A 74 -6.53 13.51 -10.53
N PHE A 75 -5.67 12.57 -10.17
CA PHE A 75 -6.06 11.37 -9.44
C PHE A 75 -4.97 10.98 -8.45
N GLN A 76 -5.36 10.26 -7.42
CA GLN A 76 -4.43 9.71 -6.44
C GLN A 76 -4.83 8.31 -5.99
N GLY A 77 -3.88 7.63 -5.35
CA GLY A 77 -4.11 6.28 -4.88
C GLY A 77 -2.91 5.68 -4.17
N THR A 78 -2.90 4.36 -4.11
CA THR A 78 -1.87 3.62 -3.39
C THR A 78 -1.43 2.37 -4.15
N VAL A 79 -0.17 1.96 -3.91
CA VAL A 79 0.33 0.63 -4.28
C VAL A 79 0.73 -0.10 -3.00
N ARG A 80 0.42 -1.40 -2.95
CA ARG A 80 0.84 -2.31 -1.89
C ARG A 80 1.56 -3.50 -2.50
N TYR A 81 2.71 -3.89 -1.96
CA TYR A 81 3.53 -4.96 -2.51
C TYR A 81 4.33 -5.67 -1.42
N PHE A 82 4.69 -6.94 -1.64
CA PHE A 82 5.53 -7.70 -0.71
C PHE A 82 6.99 -7.82 -1.16
N HIS A 83 7.26 -7.66 -2.45
CA HIS A 83 8.60 -7.76 -3.01
C HIS A 83 9.04 -6.38 -3.52
N LYS A 84 10.17 -5.88 -3.04
CA LYS A 84 10.69 -4.58 -3.44
C LYS A 84 10.88 -4.46 -4.96
N SER A 85 11.31 -5.54 -5.60
CA SER A 85 11.43 -5.60 -7.07
C SER A 85 10.11 -5.38 -7.81
N ASP A 86 8.97 -5.80 -7.22
CA ASP A 86 7.65 -5.55 -7.80
C ASP A 86 7.24 -4.09 -7.63
N GLY A 87 7.55 -3.48 -6.48
CA GLY A 87 7.36 -2.04 -6.24
C GLY A 87 8.11 -1.19 -7.28
N GLU A 88 9.40 -1.46 -7.49
CA GLU A 88 10.24 -0.79 -8.48
C GLU A 88 9.72 -1.00 -9.93
N LEU A 89 9.28 -2.20 -10.26
CA LEU A 89 8.67 -2.50 -11.55
C LEU A 89 7.38 -1.68 -11.77
N VAL A 90 6.51 -1.65 -10.76
CA VAL A 90 5.24 -0.92 -10.83
C VAL A 90 5.49 0.57 -10.97
N GLU A 91 6.39 1.17 -10.20
CA GLU A 91 6.77 2.58 -10.31
C GLU A 91 7.20 2.93 -11.75
N LYS A 92 8.12 2.14 -12.29
CA LYS A 92 8.63 2.33 -13.66
C LYS A 92 7.50 2.26 -14.70
N ARG A 93 6.63 1.23 -14.60
CA ARG A 93 5.52 1.04 -15.54
C ARG A 93 4.45 2.11 -15.40
N PHE A 94 4.14 2.52 -14.17
CA PHE A 94 3.20 3.58 -13.86
C PHE A 94 3.62 4.89 -14.52
N LYS A 95 4.84 5.35 -14.24
CA LYS A 95 5.40 6.59 -14.82
C LYS A 95 5.42 6.53 -16.35
N GLN A 96 5.84 5.40 -16.92
CA GLN A 96 5.88 5.20 -18.37
C GLN A 96 4.47 5.30 -19.00
N GLN A 97 3.48 4.64 -18.43
CA GLN A 97 2.11 4.66 -18.97
C GLN A 97 1.47 6.05 -18.86
N VAL A 98 1.59 6.69 -17.70
CA VAL A 98 1.05 8.03 -17.47
C VAL A 98 1.65 9.02 -18.49
N GLN A 99 2.97 9.05 -18.63
CA GLN A 99 3.65 9.96 -19.56
C GLN A 99 3.31 9.68 -21.03
N SER A 100 3.25 8.40 -21.43
CA SER A 100 2.93 8.03 -22.81
C SER A 100 1.50 8.36 -23.19
N ILE A 101 0.54 8.15 -22.28
CA ILE A 101 -0.87 8.51 -22.50
C ILE A 101 -1.00 10.04 -22.56
N ALA A 102 -0.39 10.76 -21.62
CA ALA A 102 -0.39 12.22 -21.62
C ALA A 102 0.12 12.79 -22.94
N ALA A 103 1.24 12.30 -23.43
CA ALA A 103 1.80 12.70 -24.71
C ALA A 103 0.84 12.44 -25.88
N GLY A 104 0.14 11.30 -25.88
CA GLY A 104 -0.87 10.96 -26.89
C GLY A 104 -2.07 11.90 -26.93
N TYR A 105 -2.40 12.53 -25.79
CA TYR A 105 -3.46 13.55 -25.68
C TYR A 105 -2.95 14.99 -25.79
N GLY A 106 -1.64 15.21 -25.98
CA GLY A 106 -1.03 16.53 -26.06
C GLY A 106 -1.09 17.33 -24.76
N ILE A 107 -1.03 16.63 -23.63
CA ILE A 107 -1.03 17.19 -22.27
C ILE A 107 0.27 16.84 -21.53
N THR A 108 0.52 17.49 -20.40
CA THR A 108 1.65 17.19 -19.50
C THR A 108 1.15 16.70 -18.15
N THR A 109 2.04 16.03 -17.40
CA THR A 109 1.70 15.51 -16.08
C THR A 109 2.81 15.75 -15.07
N ASP A 110 2.42 16.05 -13.82
CA ASP A 110 3.27 15.95 -12.65
C ASP A 110 2.91 14.66 -11.92
N ILE A 111 3.91 13.89 -11.54
CA ILE A 111 3.75 12.62 -10.81
C ILE A 111 4.50 12.74 -9.50
N ASP A 112 3.76 12.76 -8.41
CA ASP A 112 4.26 12.60 -7.05
C ASP A 112 4.14 11.13 -6.66
N TRP A 113 5.28 10.49 -6.37
CA TRP A 113 5.40 9.08 -6.03
C TRP A 113 6.18 8.95 -4.73
N ASP A 114 5.48 8.63 -3.66
CA ASP A 114 6.01 8.52 -2.31
C ASP A 114 6.01 7.05 -1.87
N ASP A 115 7.17 6.40 -1.95
CA ASP A 115 7.42 5.03 -1.47
C ASP A 115 7.88 5.11 -0.01
N PHE A 116 6.92 5.37 0.89
CA PHE A 116 7.18 5.73 2.27
C PHE A 116 7.37 4.54 3.23
N GLN A 117 7.03 3.31 2.80
CA GLN A 117 7.21 2.12 3.64
C GLN A 117 7.69 0.92 2.81
N ASN A 118 8.79 0.32 3.22
CA ASN A 118 9.25 -0.95 2.68
C ASN A 118 8.40 -2.13 3.22
N PRO A 119 8.36 -3.28 2.52
CA PRO A 119 7.75 -4.48 3.08
C PRO A 119 8.43 -4.89 4.39
N LEU A 120 7.65 -5.14 5.43
CA LEU A 120 8.14 -5.69 6.69
C LEU A 120 8.19 -7.21 6.60
N VAL A 121 9.40 -7.76 6.70
CA VAL A 121 9.66 -9.21 6.67
C VAL A 121 10.35 -9.59 7.98
N SER A 122 9.68 -10.39 8.80
CA SER A 122 10.28 -10.92 10.02
C SER A 122 11.40 -11.91 9.70
N ASP A 123 12.46 -11.90 10.49
CA ASP A 123 13.50 -12.91 10.42
C ASP A 123 12.94 -14.30 10.72
N MET A 124 13.27 -15.30 9.90
CA MET A 124 12.68 -16.63 9.98
C MET A 124 13.20 -17.42 11.19
N GLU A 125 14.49 -17.32 11.51
CA GLU A 125 15.09 -18.08 12.60
C GLU A 125 14.64 -17.51 13.95
N LEU A 126 14.69 -16.19 14.12
CA LEU A 126 14.18 -15.53 15.32
C LEU A 126 12.67 -15.73 15.48
N SER A 127 11.91 -15.67 14.40
CA SER A 127 10.46 -15.93 14.44
C SER A 127 10.15 -17.35 14.93
N LYS A 128 10.96 -18.34 14.52
CA LYS A 128 10.81 -19.72 15.02
C LYS A 128 11.12 -19.83 16.50
N ILE A 129 12.21 -19.26 16.97
CA ILE A 129 12.60 -19.26 18.38
C ILE A 129 11.48 -18.62 19.24
N VAL A 130 10.99 -17.44 18.83
CA VAL A 130 9.89 -16.78 19.53
C VAL A 130 8.60 -17.60 19.49
N ALA A 131 8.25 -18.17 18.34
CA ALA A 131 7.05 -18.98 18.20
C ALA A 131 7.10 -20.26 19.05
N ASP A 132 8.26 -20.92 19.15
CA ASP A 132 8.42 -22.11 19.99
C ASP A 132 8.23 -21.77 21.47
N ASN A 133 8.74 -20.64 21.93
CA ASN A 133 8.51 -20.14 23.30
C ASN A 133 7.04 -19.77 23.55
N VAL A 134 6.39 -19.09 22.60
CA VAL A 134 4.96 -18.67 22.75
C VAL A 134 4.03 -19.88 22.96
N ARG A 135 4.31 -21.03 22.37
CA ARG A 135 3.49 -22.24 22.54
C ARG A 135 3.37 -22.73 23.96
N ASP A 136 4.29 -22.35 24.83
CA ASP A 136 4.27 -22.76 26.25
C ASP A 136 3.19 -22.02 27.06
N TYR A 137 2.70 -20.87 26.58
CA TYR A 137 1.78 -20.01 27.34
C TYR A 137 0.62 -19.42 26.52
N ALA A 138 0.67 -19.46 25.18
CA ALA A 138 -0.38 -18.91 24.33
C ALA A 138 -0.65 -19.76 23.08
N GLN A 139 -1.83 -19.57 22.51
CA GLN A 139 -2.19 -20.20 21.25
C GLN A 139 -1.63 -19.41 20.07
N LEU A 140 -0.94 -20.13 19.17
CA LEU A 140 -0.48 -19.57 17.88
C LEU A 140 -1.51 -19.84 16.79
N GLU A 141 -1.91 -18.77 16.11
CA GLU A 141 -2.72 -18.86 14.91
C GLU A 141 -1.85 -18.77 13.65
N PRO A 142 -2.24 -19.46 12.56
CA PRO A 142 -1.56 -19.32 11.27
C PRO A 142 -1.56 -17.86 10.80
N ILE A 143 -0.37 -17.34 10.45
CA ILE A 143 -0.23 -15.97 9.97
C ILE A 143 -0.45 -15.94 8.46
N HIS A 144 -1.32 -15.03 8.02
CA HIS A 144 -1.43 -14.64 6.63
C HIS A 144 -0.71 -13.31 6.41
N PRO A 145 -0.01 -13.13 5.27
CA PRO A 145 0.55 -11.84 4.91
C PRO A 145 -0.54 -10.75 4.88
N SER A 146 -0.23 -9.56 5.40
CA SER A 146 -1.18 -8.44 5.45
C SER A 146 -0.81 -7.36 4.43
N MET A 147 -1.81 -6.83 3.71
CA MET A 147 -1.65 -5.68 2.83
C MET A 147 -1.63 -4.34 3.58
N ALA A 148 -1.75 -4.35 4.91
CA ALA A 148 -1.48 -3.18 5.72
C ALA A 148 0.02 -2.85 5.73
N GLY A 149 0.36 -1.57 5.82
CA GLY A 149 1.71 -1.09 6.04
C GLY A 149 2.05 -1.04 7.53
N GLU A 150 3.36 -1.04 7.84
CA GLU A 150 3.86 -1.01 9.21
C GLU A 150 5.22 -0.29 9.24
N ASP A 151 5.34 0.76 10.06
CA ASP A 151 6.56 1.56 10.16
C ASP A 151 7.72 0.84 10.89
N PHE A 152 7.44 -0.26 11.57
CA PHE A 152 8.47 -1.13 12.13
C PHE A 152 9.47 -1.64 11.07
N CYS A 153 9.10 -1.60 9.78
CA CYS A 153 10.01 -1.90 8.67
C CYS A 153 11.26 -1.00 8.66
N ASP A 154 11.21 0.20 9.23
CA ASP A 154 12.32 1.13 9.28
C ASP A 154 13.49 0.65 10.16
N PHE A 155 13.24 -0.31 11.05
CA PHE A 155 14.29 -0.97 11.83
C PHE A 155 15.03 -2.06 11.06
N MET A 156 14.48 -2.59 9.95
CA MET A 156 15.10 -3.70 9.19
C MET A 156 16.53 -3.44 8.69
N PRO A 157 16.93 -2.21 8.32
CA PRO A 157 18.31 -1.95 7.90
C PRO A 157 19.35 -2.12 9.03
N VAL A 158 18.93 -2.07 10.28
CA VAL A 158 19.83 -2.05 11.45
C VAL A 158 19.60 -3.22 12.41
N THR A 159 18.55 -4.03 12.22
CA THR A 159 18.23 -5.18 13.07
C THR A 159 17.46 -6.25 12.32
N MET A 160 17.38 -7.43 12.91
CA MET A 160 16.52 -8.54 12.44
C MET A 160 15.18 -8.48 13.19
N PRO A 161 14.08 -8.04 12.54
CA PRO A 161 12.82 -7.85 13.22
C PRO A 161 12.05 -9.16 13.40
N VAL A 162 11.31 -9.26 14.50
CA VAL A 162 10.19 -10.20 14.66
C VAL A 162 8.95 -9.39 14.93
N PHE A 163 7.96 -9.52 14.07
CA PHE A 163 6.69 -8.83 14.19
C PHE A 163 5.56 -9.83 14.41
N ALA A 164 4.76 -9.63 15.44
CA ALA A 164 3.66 -10.50 15.81
C ALA A 164 2.35 -9.71 15.96
N PHE A 165 1.25 -10.31 15.52
CA PHE A 165 -0.08 -9.82 15.83
C PHE A 165 -0.56 -10.43 17.13
N ILE A 166 -1.21 -9.61 17.96
CA ILE A 166 -1.86 -10.04 19.19
C ILE A 166 -3.36 -9.87 18.99
N GLY A 167 -4.12 -10.96 19.20
CA GLY A 167 -5.58 -10.90 19.15
C GLY A 167 -6.11 -9.95 20.22
N SER A 168 -6.94 -8.99 19.81
CA SER A 168 -7.33 -7.87 20.67
C SER A 168 -8.82 -7.78 20.97
N ASN A 169 -9.71 -8.45 20.24
CA ASN A 169 -11.14 -8.27 20.40
C ASN A 169 -11.95 -9.57 20.61
N GLY A 170 -11.31 -10.73 20.56
CA GLY A 170 -11.80 -12.01 21.07
C GLY A 170 -13.04 -12.63 20.40
N GLU A 171 -13.80 -11.90 19.57
CA GLU A 171 -15.04 -12.38 18.98
C GLU A 171 -14.97 -12.44 17.45
N LYS A 172 -15.54 -13.50 16.89
CA LYS A 172 -15.66 -13.64 15.43
C LYS A 172 -16.66 -12.62 14.89
N GLY A 173 -16.22 -11.82 13.92
CA GLY A 173 -17.05 -10.79 13.26
C GLY A 173 -16.97 -9.41 13.91
N CYS A 174 -16.01 -9.19 14.80
CA CYS A 174 -15.69 -7.84 15.28
C CYS A 174 -15.30 -6.91 14.13
N PRO A 175 -15.60 -5.61 14.26
CA PRO A 175 -15.16 -4.60 13.29
C PRO A 175 -13.65 -4.59 13.14
N ASP A 176 -13.20 -4.47 11.89
CA ASP A 176 -11.80 -4.46 11.52
C ASP A 176 -11.11 -3.13 11.85
N TRP A 177 -9.80 -3.05 11.65
CA TRP A 177 -9.00 -1.85 11.86
C TRP A 177 -9.59 -0.64 11.12
N HIS A 178 -9.38 0.55 11.70
CA HIS A 178 -9.93 1.81 11.21
C HIS A 178 -11.47 1.91 11.21
N SER A 179 -12.17 0.89 11.72
CA SER A 179 -13.60 1.02 11.99
C SER A 179 -13.84 1.93 13.22
N PRO A 180 -14.83 2.83 13.18
CA PRO A 180 -15.23 3.61 14.37
C PRO A 180 -15.79 2.74 15.50
N HIS A 181 -16.08 1.47 15.21
CA HIS A 181 -16.59 0.49 16.18
C HIS A 181 -15.53 -0.55 16.59
N PHE A 182 -14.26 -0.36 16.19
CA PHE A 182 -13.16 -1.23 16.65
C PHE A 182 -12.97 -1.06 18.16
N VAL A 183 -12.90 -2.19 18.87
CA VAL A 183 -12.64 -2.25 20.32
C VAL A 183 -11.52 -3.26 20.58
N GLY A 184 -10.45 -2.79 21.21
CA GLY A 184 -9.45 -3.67 21.80
C GLY A 184 -9.83 -3.98 23.24
N LEU A 185 -9.79 -5.26 23.63
CA LEU A 185 -10.09 -5.69 25.01
C LEU A 185 -8.86 -5.52 25.89
N ASP A 186 -9.06 -5.11 27.16
CA ASP A 186 -7.97 -4.93 28.14
C ASP A 186 -7.21 -6.24 28.41
N GLU A 187 -7.84 -7.38 28.27
CA GLU A 187 -7.23 -8.71 28.39
C GLU A 187 -6.08 -8.93 27.38
N SER A 188 -6.15 -8.28 26.21
CA SER A 188 -5.07 -8.32 25.22
C SER A 188 -3.78 -7.65 25.68
N LEU A 189 -3.86 -6.70 26.60
CA LEU A 189 -2.69 -6.01 27.17
C LEU A 189 -1.80 -6.98 27.95
N GLN A 190 -2.40 -7.86 28.75
CA GLN A 190 -1.64 -8.88 29.48
C GLN A 190 -0.90 -9.80 28.53
N ALA A 191 -1.59 -10.29 27.48
CA ALA A 191 -0.97 -11.14 26.46
C ALA A 191 0.18 -10.42 25.73
N GLY A 192 0.03 -9.12 25.44
CA GLY A 192 1.08 -8.29 24.86
C GLY A 192 2.30 -8.17 25.75
N VAL A 193 2.11 -7.85 27.03
CA VAL A 193 3.22 -7.74 28.00
C VAL A 193 3.96 -9.07 28.14
N GLU A 194 3.22 -10.18 28.29
CA GLU A 194 3.79 -11.50 28.41
C GLU A 194 4.58 -11.91 27.16
N PHE A 195 4.03 -11.62 25.98
CA PHE A 195 4.73 -11.83 24.71
C PHE A 195 6.06 -11.08 24.66
N TYR A 196 6.06 -9.76 24.89
CA TYR A 196 7.27 -8.95 24.79
C TYR A 196 8.34 -9.37 25.79
N ALA A 197 7.96 -9.62 27.06
CA ALA A 197 8.91 -10.03 28.10
C ALA A 197 9.55 -11.38 27.76
N ASN A 198 8.75 -12.38 27.41
CA ASN A 198 9.23 -13.73 27.12
C ASN A 198 10.04 -13.77 25.81
N ALA A 199 9.58 -13.10 24.75
CA ALA A 199 10.29 -13.04 23.48
C ALA A 199 11.68 -12.38 23.65
N ALA A 200 11.77 -11.27 24.39
CA ALA A 200 13.04 -10.59 24.64
C ALA A 200 14.02 -11.50 25.41
N LEU A 201 13.56 -12.14 26.50
CA LEU A 201 14.40 -13.03 27.30
C LEU A 201 14.86 -14.25 26.51
N THR A 202 13.96 -14.85 25.72
CA THR A 202 14.26 -16.03 24.89
C THR A 202 15.31 -15.70 23.84
N VAL A 203 15.13 -14.62 23.10
CA VAL A 203 16.09 -14.20 22.05
C VAL A 203 17.45 -13.85 22.66
N LEU A 204 17.50 -13.15 23.80
CA LEU A 204 18.76 -12.83 24.48
C LEU A 204 19.51 -14.10 24.96
N ASN A 205 18.79 -15.10 25.45
CA ASN A 205 19.39 -16.36 25.89
C ASN A 205 19.93 -17.20 24.71
N GLU A 206 19.26 -17.17 23.56
CA GLU A 206 19.70 -17.92 22.38
C GLU A 206 20.87 -17.26 21.63
N LEU A 207 21.02 -15.93 21.75
CA LEU A 207 22.10 -15.16 21.10
C LEU A 207 23.34 -14.98 22.00
N SER A 208 23.30 -15.40 23.27
CA SER A 208 24.41 -15.33 24.23
C SER A 208 25.22 -16.62 24.25
#